data_9ceaf832810969a3c4bc1036e0ad2b7c
#
_entry.id   9ceaf832810969a3c4bc1036e0ad2b7c
#
_cell.length_a   1.000
_cell.length_b   1.000
_cell.length_c   1.000
_cell.angle_alpha   90.00
_cell.angle_beta   90.00
_cell.angle_gamma   90.00
#
_symmetry.space_group_name_H-M   'P 1'
#
loop_
_entity.id
_entity.type
_entity.pdbx_description
1 polymer ?
#
loop_
_entity_poly.entity_id
_entity_poly.type
_entity_poly.pdbx_seq_one_letter_code
_entity_poly.pdbx_strand_id
1 'polypeptide(L)'
;MQATIDAERSILGAIIINPTLIRTCIGLRPAHFEAAVNRDTYAALLALDEAGTPVDLVTVRKSAPHVPVDYLAGLLDGVPRLENIGAWVTIVQQALVALKALHGF
;
A
#
# COMPACT_ATOMS: atom_id res chain seq x y z
N MET A 1 11.07 7.72 -6.18
CA MET A 1 12.21 6.82 -6.45
C MET A 1 11.71 5.40 -6.67
N GLN A 2 12.34 4.67 -7.56
CA GLN A 2 11.84 3.34 -7.93
C GLN A 2 11.79 2.37 -6.75
N ALA A 3 12.81 2.35 -5.89
CA ALA A 3 12.83 1.46 -4.74
C ALA A 3 11.64 1.73 -3.78
N THR A 4 11.28 3.00 -3.61
CA THR A 4 10.11 3.36 -2.79
C THR A 4 8.83 2.89 -3.43
N ILE A 5 8.68 3.08 -4.74
CA ILE A 5 7.50 2.62 -5.48
C ILE A 5 7.39 1.09 -5.41
N ASP A 6 8.51 0.39 -5.54
CA ASP A 6 8.51 -1.07 -5.44
C ASP A 6 8.07 -1.53 -4.04
N ALA A 7 8.53 -0.84 -2.99
CA ALA A 7 8.10 -1.14 -1.62
C ALA A 7 6.60 -0.88 -1.44
N GLU A 8 6.09 0.22 -1.99
CA GLU A 8 4.66 0.54 -1.94
C GLU A 8 3.83 -0.57 -2.58
N ARG A 9 4.21 -0.98 -3.80
CA ARG A 9 3.50 -2.05 -4.51
C ARG A 9 3.56 -3.36 -3.75
N SER A 10 4.70 -3.68 -3.15
CA SER A 10 4.86 -4.91 -2.38
C SER A 10 3.96 -4.93 -1.14
N ILE A 11 3.84 -3.81 -0.44
CA ILE A 11 2.93 -3.67 0.71
C ILE A 11 1.48 -3.92 0.28
N LEU A 12 1.05 -3.26 -0.80
CA LEU A 12 -0.34 -3.38 -1.27
C LEU A 12 -0.66 -4.80 -1.71
N GLY A 13 0.23 -5.40 -2.50
CA GLY A 13 0.06 -6.78 -2.93
C GLY A 13 0.01 -7.76 -1.76
N ALA A 14 0.88 -7.58 -0.78
CA ALA A 14 0.92 -8.43 0.41
C ALA A 14 -0.40 -8.35 1.19
N ILE A 15 -0.95 -7.16 1.37
CA ILE A 15 -2.22 -6.98 2.11
C ILE A 15 -3.38 -7.62 1.34
N ILE A 16 -3.41 -7.52 0.02
CA ILE A 16 -4.47 -8.15 -0.77
C ILE A 16 -4.38 -9.67 -0.66
N ILE A 17 -3.16 -10.22 -0.70
CA ILE A 17 -2.94 -11.66 -0.55
C ILE A 17 -3.28 -12.15 0.86
N ASN A 18 -2.87 -11.39 1.87
CA ASN A 18 -3.14 -11.70 3.27
C ASN A 18 -3.59 -10.43 4.00
N PRO A 19 -4.90 -10.16 4.03
CA PRO A 19 -5.43 -8.92 4.58
C PRO A 19 -5.08 -8.65 6.05
N THR A 20 -4.78 -9.67 6.84
CA THR A 20 -4.40 -9.47 8.24
C THR A 20 -3.08 -8.70 8.37
N LEU A 21 -2.26 -8.67 7.31
CA LEU A 21 -0.99 -7.95 7.32
C LEU A 21 -1.17 -6.43 7.44
N ILE A 22 -2.37 -5.91 7.20
CA ILE A 22 -2.63 -4.47 7.40
C ILE A 22 -2.33 -4.05 8.84
N ARG A 23 -2.43 -4.97 9.78
CA ARG A 23 -2.13 -4.70 11.19
C ARG A 23 -0.64 -4.50 11.45
N THR A 24 0.21 -4.97 10.56
CA THR A 24 1.65 -4.73 10.60
C THR A 24 1.99 -3.32 10.12
N CYS A 25 1.04 -2.66 9.46
CA CYS A 25 1.22 -1.34 8.89
C CYS A 25 0.79 -0.23 9.86
N ILE A 26 0.86 -0.45 11.16
CA ILE A 26 0.51 0.54 12.18
C ILE A 26 1.37 1.79 11.96
N GLY A 27 0.71 2.95 11.87
CA GLY A 27 1.39 4.20 11.63
C GLY A 27 1.63 4.53 10.16
N LEU A 28 1.42 3.57 9.26
CA LEU A 28 1.48 3.85 7.83
C LEU A 28 0.15 4.45 7.38
N ARG A 29 0.21 5.60 6.74
CA ARG A 29 -0.98 6.31 6.26
C ARG A 29 -0.91 6.50 4.74
N PRO A 30 -2.06 6.72 4.08
CA PRO A 30 -2.06 6.97 2.63
C PRO A 30 -1.08 8.07 2.22
N ALA A 31 -0.95 9.12 3.04
CA ALA A 31 -0.05 10.23 2.73
C ALA A 31 1.43 9.82 2.63
N HIS A 32 1.81 8.67 3.18
CA HIS A 32 3.18 8.18 3.05
C HIS A 32 3.49 7.64 1.64
N PHE A 33 2.46 7.31 0.86
CA PHE A 33 2.66 6.73 -0.48
C PHE A 33 2.97 7.83 -1.49
N GLU A 34 4.03 7.64 -2.24
CA GLU A 34 4.50 8.60 -3.23
C GLU A 34 3.61 8.60 -4.47
N ALA A 35 3.24 7.42 -4.96
CA ALA A 35 2.40 7.29 -6.15
C ALA A 35 0.92 7.45 -5.77
N ALA A 36 0.21 8.31 -6.49
CA ALA A 36 -1.20 8.57 -6.21
C ALA A 36 -2.05 7.30 -6.30
N VAL A 37 -1.80 6.45 -7.29
CA VAL A 37 -2.54 5.21 -7.46
C VAL A 37 -2.34 4.26 -6.26
N ASN A 38 -1.15 4.23 -5.70
CA ASN A 38 -0.86 3.43 -4.51
C ASN A 38 -1.50 4.03 -3.26
N ARG A 39 -1.48 5.36 -3.15
CA ARG A 39 -2.15 6.08 -2.07
C ARG A 39 -3.64 5.76 -2.02
N ASP A 40 -4.29 5.83 -3.18
CA ASP A 40 -5.73 5.56 -3.29
C ASP A 40 -6.05 4.10 -2.99
N THR A 41 -5.21 3.18 -3.43
CA THR A 41 -5.39 1.75 -3.15
C THR A 41 -5.25 1.49 -1.66
N TYR A 42 -4.25 2.07 -1.02
CA TYR A 42 -4.07 1.88 0.43
C TYR A 42 -5.23 2.45 1.23
N ALA A 43 -5.75 3.62 0.84
CA ALA A 43 -6.92 4.20 1.48
C ALA A 43 -8.14 3.27 1.36
N ALA A 44 -8.32 2.63 0.21
CA ALA A 44 -9.38 1.65 0.03
C ALA A 44 -9.21 0.44 0.94
N LEU A 45 -7.99 -0.08 1.08
CA LEU A 45 -7.71 -1.21 1.96
C LEU A 45 -8.01 -0.87 3.42
N LEU A 46 -7.64 0.33 3.86
CA LEU A 46 -7.95 0.78 5.23
C LEU A 46 -9.46 0.90 5.45
N ALA A 47 -10.19 1.44 4.48
CA ALA A 47 -11.64 1.59 4.59
C ALA A 47 -12.33 0.23 4.66
N LEU A 48 -11.89 -0.74 3.88
CA LEU A 48 -12.43 -2.09 3.91
C LEU A 48 -12.16 -2.77 5.26
N ASP A 49 -10.96 -2.60 5.80
CA ASP A 49 -10.60 -3.16 7.09
C ASP A 49 -11.47 -2.56 8.21
N GLU A 50 -11.63 -1.24 8.22
CA GLU A 50 -12.47 -0.57 9.21
C GLU A 50 -13.93 -1.02 9.14
N ALA A 51 -14.43 -1.26 7.93
CA ALA A 51 -15.81 -1.70 7.74
C ALA A 51 -16.00 -3.19 8.02
N GLY A 52 -14.92 -3.94 8.26
CA GLY A 52 -14.99 -5.38 8.42
C GLY A 52 -15.33 -6.11 7.15
N THR A 53 -15.15 -5.47 5.99
CA THR A 53 -15.45 -6.06 4.70
C THR A 53 -14.26 -6.91 4.23
N PRO A 54 -14.49 -8.13 3.71
CA PRO A 54 -13.41 -8.94 3.19
C PRO A 54 -12.66 -8.24 2.06
N VAL A 55 -11.34 -8.38 2.04
CA VAL A 55 -10.47 -7.76 1.05
C VAL A 55 -10.17 -8.75 -0.07
N ASP A 56 -10.55 -8.39 -1.29
CA ASP A 56 -10.18 -9.09 -2.52
C ASP A 56 -10.21 -8.08 -3.67
N LEU A 57 -9.89 -8.52 -4.88
CA LEU A 57 -9.85 -7.60 -6.02
C LEU A 57 -11.22 -6.96 -6.30
N VAL A 58 -12.30 -7.69 -6.04
CA VAL A 58 -13.66 -7.17 -6.29
C VAL A 58 -13.99 -6.03 -5.33
N THR A 59 -13.75 -6.24 -4.03
CA THR A 59 -14.06 -5.24 -3.00
C THR A 59 -13.16 -4.03 -3.12
N VAL A 60 -11.87 -4.22 -3.46
CA VAL A 60 -10.95 -3.11 -3.66
C VAL A 60 -11.36 -2.28 -4.87
N ARG A 61 -11.75 -2.92 -5.98
CA ARG A 61 -12.24 -2.20 -7.17
C ARG A 61 -13.47 -1.35 -6.85
N LYS A 62 -14.37 -1.89 -6.04
CA LYS A 62 -15.57 -1.16 -5.65
C LYS A 62 -15.23 0.06 -4.80
N SER A 63 -14.25 -0.06 -3.90
CA SER A 63 -13.82 1.03 -3.03
C SER A 63 -12.96 2.07 -3.75
N ALA A 64 -12.24 1.67 -4.79
CA ALA A 64 -11.36 2.55 -5.55
C ALA A 64 -11.62 2.35 -7.05
N PRO A 65 -12.80 2.76 -7.55
CA PRO A 65 -13.19 2.47 -8.93
C PRO A 65 -12.33 3.16 -9.98
N HIS A 66 -11.62 4.20 -9.62
CA HIS A 66 -10.71 4.92 -10.54
C HIS A 66 -9.34 4.25 -10.68
N VAL A 67 -9.02 3.27 -9.83
CA VAL A 67 -7.76 2.53 -9.95
C VAL A 67 -7.95 1.42 -11.01
N PRO A 68 -7.11 1.38 -12.05
CA PRO A 68 -7.27 0.38 -13.11
C PRO A 68 -7.17 -1.05 -12.58
N VAL A 69 -8.05 -1.93 -13.09
CA VAL A 69 -8.07 -3.33 -12.64
C VAL A 69 -6.76 -4.04 -12.99
N ASP A 70 -6.16 -3.71 -14.12
CA ASP A 70 -4.88 -4.31 -14.51
C ASP A 70 -3.78 -3.97 -13.52
N TYR A 71 -3.80 -2.75 -13.01
CA TYR A 71 -2.84 -2.34 -11.99
C TYR A 71 -3.03 -3.15 -10.70
N LEU A 72 -4.27 -3.29 -10.24
CA LEU A 72 -4.58 -4.06 -9.04
C LEU A 72 -4.17 -5.52 -9.19
N ALA A 73 -4.49 -6.13 -10.32
CA ALA A 73 -4.09 -7.52 -10.59
C ALA A 73 -2.57 -7.66 -10.61
N GLY A 74 -1.87 -6.69 -11.20
CA GLY A 74 -0.42 -6.68 -11.25
C GLY A 74 0.26 -6.58 -9.89
N LEU A 75 -0.42 -6.03 -8.88
CA LEU A 75 0.12 -5.96 -7.53
C LEU A 75 0.34 -7.34 -6.91
N LEU A 76 -0.40 -8.33 -7.35
CA LEU A 76 -0.30 -9.70 -6.83
C LEU A 76 0.86 -10.47 -7.45
N ASP A 77 1.38 -10.00 -8.58
CA ASP A 77 2.46 -10.65 -9.27
C ASP A 77 3.81 -10.22 -8.71
N GLY A 78 4.66 -11.19 -8.42
CA GLY A 78 6.02 -10.91 -8.01
C GLY A 78 6.15 -10.30 -6.62
N VAL A 79 5.15 -10.43 -5.77
CA VAL A 79 5.29 -10.01 -4.37
C VAL A 79 6.38 -10.87 -3.73
N PRO A 80 7.42 -10.25 -3.15
CA PRO A 80 8.45 -11.01 -2.46
C PRO A 80 7.89 -11.69 -1.21
N ARG A 81 8.74 -12.04 -0.28
CA ARG A 81 8.29 -12.71 0.94
C ARG A 81 7.41 -11.80 1.79
N LEU A 82 6.21 -12.27 2.14
CA LEU A 82 5.25 -11.47 2.91
C LEU A 82 5.78 -11.07 4.29
N GLU A 83 6.65 -11.89 4.88
CA GLU A 83 7.25 -11.56 6.18
C GLU A 83 8.15 -10.33 6.13
N ASN A 84 8.52 -9.85 4.95
CA ASN A 84 9.35 -8.65 4.80
C ASN A 84 8.54 -7.36 4.84
N ILE A 85 7.22 -7.42 5.03
CA ILE A 85 6.36 -6.24 4.96
C ILE A 85 6.81 -5.13 5.92
N GLY A 86 7.30 -5.48 7.10
CA GLY A 86 7.82 -4.48 8.05
C GLY A 86 8.95 -3.65 7.48
N ALA A 87 9.86 -4.27 6.74
CA ALA A 87 10.96 -3.56 6.07
C ALA A 87 10.44 -2.62 5.00
N TRP A 88 9.43 -3.04 4.22
CA TRP A 88 8.84 -2.19 3.17
C TRP A 88 8.14 -0.98 3.78
N VAL A 89 7.42 -1.18 4.90
CA VAL A 89 6.75 -0.08 5.62
C VAL A 89 7.78 0.95 6.07
N THR A 90 8.91 0.50 6.61
CA THR A 90 9.99 1.39 7.02
C THR A 90 10.54 2.21 5.85
N ILE A 91 10.75 1.57 4.69
CA ILE A 91 11.23 2.27 3.48
C ILE A 91 10.26 3.39 3.09
N VAL A 92 8.96 3.09 3.06
CA VAL A 92 7.95 4.06 2.64
C VAL A 92 7.85 5.22 3.63
N GLN A 93 7.86 4.93 4.93
CA GLN A 93 7.79 5.98 5.96
C GLN A 93 9.02 6.88 5.94
N GLN A 94 10.21 6.31 5.79
CA GLN A 94 11.44 7.07 5.77
C GLN A 94 11.58 7.94 4.51
N ALA A 95 11.03 7.49 3.39
CA ALA A 95 11.04 8.27 2.16
C ALA A 95 10.30 9.60 2.33
N LEU A 96 9.16 9.61 3.01
CA LEU A 96 8.43 10.84 3.28
C LEU A 96 9.21 11.76 4.22
N VAL A 97 9.82 11.21 5.26
CA VAL A 97 10.66 11.97 6.20
C VAL A 97 11.83 12.64 5.47
N ALA A 98 12.51 11.88 4.60
CA ALA A 98 13.63 12.40 3.82
C ALA A 98 13.19 13.52 2.88
N LEU A 99 12.03 13.37 2.23
CA LEU A 99 11.48 14.39 1.35
C LEU A 99 11.19 15.69 2.11
N LYS A 100 10.58 15.58 3.28
CA LYS A 100 10.29 16.75 4.12
C LYS A 100 11.57 17.45 4.56
N ALA A 101 12.59 16.69 4.93
CA ALA A 101 13.88 17.26 5.34
C ALA A 101 14.54 18.03 4.20
N LEU A 102 14.45 17.51 2.95
CA LEU A 102 14.97 18.19 1.76
C LEU A 102 14.25 19.51 1.48
N HIS A 103 12.99 19.62 1.85
CA HIS A 103 12.18 20.82 1.61
C HIS A 103 12.18 21.80 2.80
N GLY A 104 13.03 21.57 3.80
CA GLY A 104 13.24 22.52 4.89
C GLY A 104 12.12 22.63 5.90
N PHE A 105 11.39 21.57 6.12
CA PHE A 105 10.33 21.53 7.12
C PHE A 105 10.84 21.35 8.52
#